data_f4752822c776a4eeb395e2d1d2a50af1
#
_entry.id   f4752822c776a4eeb395e2d1d2a50af1
#
_cell.length_a   1.000
_cell.length_b   1.000
_cell.length_c   1.000
_cell.angle_alpha   90.00
_cell.angle_beta   90.00
_cell.angle_gamma   90.00
#
_symmetry.space_group_name_H-M   'P 1'
#
loop_
_entity.id
_entity.type
_entity.pdbx_description
1 polymer ?
#
loop_
_entity_poly.entity_id
_entity_poly.type
_entity_poly.pdbx_seq_one_letter_code
_entity_poly.pdbx_strand_id
1 'polypeptide(L)'
;VASGYGGWVVFRARVWGTTEVNLRLRWFHGSGGGGPMSHGVLTTRRMASWLPDADVVVSGHTHDHWHVKLMRERLVTAKGDYRIGLTEQHHVRTPSYKQEWDDGWGGWHVETGKPPKPQGAMWMKLTMADTKHDGMRLIATFTEAN
;
A
#
# COMPACT_ATOMS: atom_id res chain seq x y z
N VAL A 1 4.10 7.26 13.99
CA VAL A 1 5.26 6.62 14.61
C VAL A 1 6.20 6.18 13.50
N ALA A 2 7.43 6.65 13.53
CA ALA A 2 8.46 6.29 12.56
C ALA A 2 9.55 5.47 13.24
N SER A 3 10.11 4.53 12.50
CA SER A 3 11.32 3.80 12.83
C SER A 3 12.25 3.81 11.61
N GLY A 4 13.56 3.56 11.77
CA GLY A 4 14.54 3.72 10.69
C GLY A 4 14.18 3.05 9.35
N TYR A 5 13.55 1.88 9.38
CA TYR A 5 13.15 1.12 8.21
C TYR A 5 11.66 1.18 7.84
N GLY A 6 10.86 1.86 8.63
CA GLY A 6 9.44 1.97 8.38
C GLY A 6 8.69 2.71 9.46
N GLY A 7 7.38 2.85 9.30
CA GLY A 7 6.54 3.53 10.25
C GLY A 7 5.05 3.42 9.93
N TRP A 8 4.27 4.06 10.78
CA TRP A 8 2.84 4.18 10.63
C TRP A 8 2.45 5.65 10.48
N VAL A 9 1.51 5.90 9.57
CA VAL A 9 0.85 7.18 9.39
C VAL A 9 -0.65 6.96 9.56
N VAL A 10 -1.30 7.82 10.34
CA VAL A 10 -2.75 7.82 10.47
C VAL A 10 -3.28 9.12 9.87
N PHE A 11 -4.01 8.98 8.78
CA PHE A 11 -4.78 10.09 8.22
C PHE A 11 -6.11 10.17 8.96
N ARG A 12 -6.41 11.35 9.49
CA ARG A 12 -7.65 11.62 10.21
C ARG A 12 -8.44 12.67 9.46
N ALA A 13 -9.68 12.37 9.16
CA ALA A 13 -10.59 13.33 8.59
C ALA A 13 -11.84 13.45 9.48
N ARG A 14 -12.28 14.69 9.71
CA ARG A 14 -13.52 14.97 10.43
C ARG A 14 -14.58 15.43 9.46
N VAL A 15 -15.73 14.83 9.56
CA VAL A 15 -16.95 15.31 8.93
C VAL A 15 -17.60 16.33 9.87
N TRP A 16 -18.22 17.33 9.33
CA TRP A 16 -18.95 18.36 10.10
C TRP A 16 -19.80 17.72 11.20
N GLY A 17 -19.48 18.09 12.42
CA GLY A 17 -20.23 17.80 13.61
C GLY A 17 -19.58 16.80 14.57
N THR A 18 -19.18 15.59 14.21
CA THR A 18 -18.74 14.62 15.22
C THR A 18 -18.04 13.37 14.70
N THR A 19 -18.14 13.02 13.45
CA THR A 19 -17.59 11.74 12.97
C THR A 19 -16.13 11.92 12.53
N GLU A 20 -15.23 11.25 13.23
CA GLU A 20 -13.83 11.12 12.83
C GLU A 20 -13.64 9.78 12.11
N VAL A 21 -13.06 9.83 10.92
CA VAL A 21 -12.70 8.66 10.14
C VAL A 21 -11.20 8.61 9.95
N ASN A 22 -10.65 7.43 10.06
CA ASN A 22 -9.22 7.20 10.01
C ASN A 22 -8.86 6.25 8.88
N LEU A 23 -7.70 6.49 8.26
CA LEU A 23 -7.04 5.55 7.38
C LEU A 23 -5.63 5.35 7.90
N ARG A 24 -5.22 4.09 8.07
CA ARG A 24 -3.94 3.70 8.64
C ARG A 24 -3.02 3.19 7.54
N LEU A 25 -1.92 3.87 7.36
CA LEU A 25 -0.90 3.50 6.39
C LEU A 25 0.33 2.97 7.12
N ARG A 26 0.76 1.77 6.76
CA ARG A 26 2.04 1.19 7.12
C ARG A 26 3.01 1.34 5.95
N TRP A 27 4.14 1.99 6.17
CA TRP A 27 5.20 2.05 5.18
C TRP A 27 6.47 1.38 5.70
N PHE A 28 7.26 0.82 4.80
CA PHE A 28 8.59 0.30 5.12
C PHE A 28 9.43 0.20 3.84
N HIS A 29 10.74 0.22 4.02
CA HIS A 29 11.66 0.17 2.89
C HIS A 29 11.41 -1.07 2.02
N GLY A 30 11.10 -2.19 2.63
CA GLY A 30 11.00 -3.49 1.97
C GLY A 30 12.25 -4.32 2.17
N SER A 31 12.19 -5.56 1.75
CA SER A 31 13.30 -6.51 1.84
C SER A 31 13.13 -7.64 0.81
N GLY A 32 14.22 -8.33 0.54
CA GLY A 32 14.26 -9.50 -0.34
C GLY A 32 14.18 -9.17 -1.82
N GLY A 33 14.41 -10.17 -2.66
CA GLY A 33 14.21 -10.09 -4.10
C GLY A 33 12.77 -10.46 -4.48
N GLY A 34 12.16 -9.73 -5.39
CA GLY A 34 11.01 -10.25 -6.11
C GLY A 34 11.47 -11.36 -7.05
N GLY A 35 10.87 -12.55 -6.98
CA GLY A 35 11.10 -13.55 -8.02
C GLY A 35 10.69 -12.97 -9.37
N PRO A 36 11.38 -13.33 -10.48
CA PRO A 36 11.16 -12.71 -11.79
C PRO A 36 9.72 -12.84 -12.31
N MET A 37 8.97 -13.81 -11.84
CA MET A 37 7.58 -14.04 -12.23
C MET A 37 6.56 -13.37 -11.32
N SER A 38 6.83 -13.23 -10.03
CA SER A 38 5.86 -12.72 -9.06
C SER A 38 6.09 -11.25 -8.67
N HIS A 39 7.24 -10.68 -9.02
CA HIS A 39 7.62 -9.31 -8.65
C HIS A 39 7.36 -8.96 -7.17
N GLY A 40 7.39 -9.97 -6.29
CA GLY A 40 7.12 -9.82 -4.87
C GLY A 40 5.64 -9.73 -4.47
N VAL A 41 4.69 -9.87 -5.41
CA VAL A 41 3.24 -9.81 -5.11
C VAL A 41 2.81 -10.91 -4.12
N LEU A 42 3.41 -12.10 -4.19
CA LEU A 42 3.06 -13.21 -3.28
C LEU A 42 3.30 -12.88 -1.81
N THR A 43 4.20 -11.95 -1.51
CA THR A 43 4.46 -11.52 -0.13
C THR A 43 3.33 -10.70 0.46
N THR A 44 2.45 -10.11 -0.37
CA THR A 44 1.33 -9.28 0.10
C THR A 44 0.36 -10.05 0.99
N ARG A 45 0.06 -11.30 0.64
CA ARG A 45 -0.84 -12.14 1.45
C ARG A 45 -0.26 -12.44 2.82
N ARG A 46 1.05 -12.66 2.91
CA ARG A 46 1.74 -12.83 4.20
C ARG A 46 1.68 -11.53 5.01
N MET A 47 1.95 -10.38 4.38
CA MET A 47 1.86 -9.09 5.05
C MET A 47 0.43 -8.80 5.54
N ALA A 48 -0.59 -9.15 4.77
CA ALA A 48 -1.98 -8.98 5.17
C ALA A 48 -2.32 -9.72 6.46
N SER A 49 -1.70 -10.88 6.72
CA SER A 49 -1.95 -11.67 7.91
C SER A 49 -1.38 -11.07 9.19
N TRP A 50 -0.23 -10.39 9.13
CA TRP A 50 0.42 -9.80 10.30
C TRP A 50 0.33 -8.28 10.39
N LEU A 51 -0.33 -7.64 9.41
CA LEU A 51 -0.67 -6.23 9.42
C LEU A 51 -2.20 -6.01 9.37
N PRO A 52 -2.96 -6.59 10.30
CA PRO A 52 -4.43 -6.57 10.24
C PRO A 52 -5.01 -5.15 10.36
N ASP A 53 -4.28 -4.22 10.97
CA ASP A 53 -4.75 -2.85 11.19
C ASP A 53 -4.40 -1.88 10.06
N ALA A 54 -3.53 -2.28 9.12
CA ALA A 54 -3.17 -1.43 8.01
C ALA A 54 -4.27 -1.42 6.95
N ASP A 55 -4.72 -0.24 6.54
CA ASP A 55 -5.61 -0.06 5.40
C ASP A 55 -4.80 0.04 4.10
N VAL A 56 -3.60 0.62 4.20
CA VAL A 56 -2.63 0.73 3.11
C VAL A 56 -1.26 0.26 3.59
N VAL A 57 -0.61 -0.59 2.81
CA VAL A 57 0.77 -1.04 3.02
C VAL A 57 1.62 -0.60 1.83
N VAL A 58 2.59 0.26 2.09
CA VAL A 58 3.52 0.77 1.06
C VAL A 58 4.89 0.19 1.28
N SER A 59 5.49 -0.32 0.22
CA SER A 59 6.85 -0.86 0.26
C SER A 59 7.62 -0.53 -1.03
N GLY A 60 8.93 -0.45 -0.91
CA GLY A 60 9.86 -0.21 -2.01
C GLY A 60 10.87 -1.36 -2.16
N HIS A 61 12.15 -1.03 -2.31
CA HIS A 61 13.34 -1.89 -2.37
C HIS A 61 13.55 -2.66 -3.68
N THR A 62 12.53 -3.34 -4.19
CA THR A 62 12.68 -4.15 -5.42
C THR A 62 12.47 -3.34 -6.70
N HIS A 63 12.14 -2.07 -6.59
CA HIS A 63 11.87 -1.14 -7.69
C HIS A 63 10.76 -1.63 -8.66
N ASP A 64 9.95 -2.58 -8.22
CA ASP A 64 8.75 -2.99 -8.96
C ASP A 64 7.64 -1.98 -8.74
N HIS A 65 6.70 -1.93 -9.68
CA HIS A 65 5.56 -1.04 -9.61
C HIS A 65 4.27 -1.85 -9.74
N TRP A 66 3.48 -1.89 -8.67
CA TRP A 66 2.17 -2.52 -8.68
C TRP A 66 1.31 -2.08 -7.50
N HIS A 67 0.01 -2.23 -7.68
CA HIS A 67 -0.99 -2.06 -6.65
C HIS A 67 -1.90 -3.29 -6.63
N VAL A 68 -2.04 -3.90 -5.47
CA VAL A 68 -2.92 -5.04 -5.22
C VAL A 68 -3.89 -4.69 -4.11
N LYS A 69 -5.16 -4.98 -4.34
CA LYS A 69 -6.23 -4.81 -3.37
C LYS A 69 -6.68 -6.17 -2.85
N LEU A 70 -6.68 -6.33 -1.54
CA LEU A 70 -7.19 -7.51 -0.85
C LEU A 70 -8.45 -7.13 -0.08
N MET A 71 -9.43 -8.04 -0.07
CA MET A 71 -10.61 -7.92 0.76
C MET A 71 -10.40 -8.69 2.07
N ARG A 72 -10.82 -8.09 3.16
CA ARG A 72 -10.79 -8.68 4.50
C ARG A 72 -12.18 -8.70 5.10
N GLU A 73 -12.54 -9.82 5.68
CA GLU A 73 -13.70 -9.90 6.55
C GLU A 73 -13.33 -9.36 7.95
N ARG A 74 -14.21 -8.56 8.51
CA ARG A 74 -14.05 -7.97 9.84
C ARG A 74 -15.32 -8.13 10.65
N LEU A 75 -15.16 -8.49 11.92
CA LEU A 75 -16.24 -8.33 12.87
C LEU A 75 -16.30 -6.86 13.29
N VAL A 76 -17.35 -6.18 12.88
CA VAL A 76 -17.61 -4.78 13.27
C VAL A 76 -18.51 -4.77 14.48
N THR A 77 -18.05 -4.09 15.53
CA THR A 77 -18.82 -3.90 16.77
C THR A 77 -19.19 -2.43 16.89
N ALA A 78 -20.45 -2.12 16.93
CA ALA A 78 -20.96 -0.76 17.10
C ALA A 78 -22.18 -0.74 18.03
N LYS A 79 -22.12 0.01 19.12
CA LYS A 79 -23.22 0.22 20.07
C LYS A 79 -23.86 -1.09 20.59
N GLY A 80 -23.07 -2.15 20.76
CA GLY A 80 -23.56 -3.45 21.23
C GLY A 80 -24.02 -4.40 20.13
N ASP A 81 -24.08 -3.95 18.89
CA ASP A 81 -24.40 -4.79 17.75
C ASP A 81 -23.13 -5.36 17.11
N TYR A 82 -23.25 -6.54 16.54
CA TYR A 82 -22.19 -7.25 15.83
C TYR A 82 -22.62 -7.51 14.39
N ARG A 83 -21.78 -7.15 13.45
CA ARG A 83 -22.01 -7.45 12.03
C ARG A 83 -20.72 -7.83 11.33
N ILE A 84 -20.86 -8.60 10.27
CA ILE A 84 -19.76 -8.87 9.36
C ILE A 84 -19.63 -7.69 8.39
N GLY A 85 -18.45 -7.11 8.33
CA GLY A 85 -18.10 -6.06 7.38
C GLY A 85 -16.97 -6.51 6.48
N LEU A 86 -16.95 -6.03 5.24
CA LEU A 86 -15.86 -6.23 4.31
C LEU A 86 -15.05 -4.94 4.19
N THR A 87 -13.74 -5.04 4.40
CA THR A 87 -12.82 -3.91 4.28
C THR A 87 -11.73 -4.20 3.27
N GLU A 88 -11.30 -3.16 2.59
CA GLU A 88 -10.19 -3.24 1.65
C GLU A 88 -8.86 -3.06 2.39
N GLN A 89 -7.83 -3.75 1.92
CA GLN A 89 -6.45 -3.48 2.26
C GLN A 89 -5.67 -3.32 0.95
N HIS A 90 -5.00 -2.21 0.80
CA HIS A 90 -4.21 -1.89 -0.37
C HIS A 90 -2.73 -2.20 -0.11
N HIS A 91 -2.11 -2.94 -1.00
CA HIS A 91 -0.67 -3.15 -1.02
C HIS A 91 -0.09 -2.45 -2.24
N VAL A 92 0.86 -1.57 -1.99
CA VAL A 92 1.50 -0.74 -3.02
C VAL A 92 2.99 -1.01 -2.99
N ARG A 93 3.54 -1.36 -4.14
CA ARG A 93 4.97 -1.36 -4.38
C ARG A 93 5.32 -0.14 -5.22
N THR A 94 6.19 0.70 -4.67
CA THR A 94 6.61 1.92 -5.37
C THR A 94 7.82 1.65 -6.25
N PRO A 95 7.82 2.19 -7.48
CA PRO A 95 9.00 2.20 -8.33
C PRO A 95 10.10 3.07 -7.74
N SER A 96 11.17 3.26 -8.45
CA SER A 96 12.31 4.11 -8.09
C SER A 96 12.47 5.22 -9.10
N TYR A 97 13.09 6.32 -8.69
CA TYR A 97 13.60 7.33 -9.63
C TYR A 97 15.00 7.03 -10.13
N LYS A 98 15.61 5.95 -9.63
CA LYS A 98 16.95 5.55 -10.06
C LYS A 98 16.87 4.84 -11.40
N GLN A 99 17.58 5.38 -12.39
CA GLN A 99 17.82 4.72 -13.66
C GLN A 99 19.04 3.79 -13.51
N GLU A 100 18.82 2.48 -13.63
CA GLU A 100 19.88 1.48 -13.48
C GLU A 100 20.22 0.78 -14.79
N TRP A 101 19.46 1.08 -15.83
CA TRP A 101 19.65 0.52 -17.15
C TRP A 101 20.28 1.52 -18.14
N ASP A 102 20.17 2.80 -17.86
CA ASP A 102 20.68 3.93 -18.64
C ASP A 102 20.78 3.62 -20.15
N ASP A 103 21.99 3.39 -20.65
CA ASP A 103 22.24 3.05 -22.05
C ASP A 103 22.37 1.53 -22.31
N GLY A 104 22.26 0.71 -21.28
CA GLY A 104 22.46 -0.75 -21.36
C GLY A 104 23.91 -1.22 -21.35
N TRP A 105 24.86 -0.32 -21.21
CA TRP A 105 26.31 -0.64 -21.18
C TRP A 105 26.85 -0.87 -19.79
N GLY A 106 26.26 -0.27 -18.79
CA GLY A 106 26.71 -0.38 -17.42
C GLY A 106 25.57 -0.22 -16.43
N GLY A 107 25.88 -0.38 -15.16
CA GLY A 107 24.92 -0.31 -14.07
C GLY A 107 24.59 -1.68 -13.49
N TRP A 108 24.21 -1.67 -12.23
CA TRP A 108 24.04 -2.90 -11.47
C TRP A 108 23.02 -3.88 -12.07
N HIS A 109 21.93 -3.40 -12.67
CA HIS A 109 20.94 -4.26 -13.30
C HIS A 109 21.51 -4.93 -14.56
N VAL A 110 22.24 -4.19 -15.38
CA VAL A 110 22.89 -4.74 -16.59
C VAL A 110 23.92 -5.79 -16.21
N GLU A 111 24.81 -5.45 -15.28
CA GLU A 111 25.90 -6.33 -14.84
C GLU A 111 25.39 -7.62 -14.17
N THR A 112 24.25 -7.57 -13.50
CA THR A 112 23.64 -8.73 -12.85
C THR A 112 22.56 -9.42 -13.68
N GLY A 113 22.36 -9.01 -14.93
CA GLY A 113 21.38 -9.61 -15.84
C GLY A 113 19.92 -9.44 -15.40
N LYS A 114 19.61 -8.37 -14.66
CA LYS A 114 18.24 -8.07 -14.22
C LYS A 114 17.51 -7.25 -15.27
N PRO A 115 16.19 -7.42 -15.42
CA PRO A 115 15.42 -6.63 -16.38
C PRO A 115 15.34 -5.15 -15.96
N PRO A 116 15.07 -4.25 -16.92
CA PRO A 116 14.75 -2.87 -16.63
C PRO A 116 13.58 -2.76 -15.64
N LYS A 117 13.59 -1.72 -14.82
CA LYS A 117 12.55 -1.47 -13.82
C LYS A 117 11.80 -0.17 -14.14
N PRO A 118 10.49 -0.12 -13.84
CA PRO A 118 9.72 1.10 -14.03
C PRO A 118 10.25 2.22 -13.14
N GLN A 119 10.25 3.42 -13.68
CA GLN A 119 10.59 4.64 -12.95
C GLN A 119 9.33 5.40 -12.60
N GLY A 120 9.42 6.27 -11.58
CA GLY A 120 8.33 7.16 -11.17
C GLY A 120 7.92 6.99 -9.72
N ALA A 121 6.68 7.35 -9.45
CA ALA A 121 6.05 7.26 -8.13
C ALA A 121 4.57 6.89 -8.25
N MET A 122 3.88 6.86 -7.11
CA MET A 122 2.43 6.70 -7.07
C MET A 122 1.79 7.83 -6.28
N TRP A 123 0.72 8.39 -6.83
CA TRP A 123 -0.18 9.26 -6.11
C TRP A 123 -1.18 8.43 -5.32
N MET A 124 -1.39 8.79 -4.07
CA MET A 124 -2.50 8.31 -3.26
C MET A 124 -3.48 9.44 -3.03
N LYS A 125 -4.66 9.33 -3.61
CA LYS A 125 -5.77 10.26 -3.36
C LYS A 125 -6.67 9.68 -2.28
N LEU A 126 -6.95 10.48 -1.26
CA LEU A 126 -7.90 10.16 -0.20
C LEU A 126 -9.21 10.90 -0.45
N THR A 127 -10.30 10.16 -0.48
CA THR A 127 -11.65 10.70 -0.67
C THR A 127 -12.54 10.23 0.48
N MET A 128 -13.31 11.14 1.04
CA MET A 128 -14.36 10.76 1.99
C MET A 128 -15.58 10.27 1.22
N ALA A 129 -16.10 9.13 1.63
CA ALA A 129 -17.32 8.58 1.06
C ALA A 129 -18.23 8.07 2.16
N ASP A 130 -19.52 8.30 1.99
CA ASP A 130 -20.57 7.65 2.79
C ASP A 130 -20.96 6.34 2.11
N THR A 131 -20.75 5.25 2.80
CA THR A 131 -21.08 3.92 2.31
C THR A 131 -22.35 3.45 3.00
N LYS A 132 -23.32 2.97 2.24
CA LYS A 132 -24.61 2.53 2.75
C LYS A 132 -24.53 1.52 3.92
N HIS A 133 -23.43 0.78 4.01
CA HIS A 133 -23.28 -0.28 5.01
C HIS A 133 -22.33 0.07 6.16
N ASP A 134 -21.33 0.91 5.91
CA ASP A 134 -20.26 1.17 6.88
C ASP A 134 -20.19 2.63 7.34
N GLY A 135 -21.09 3.49 6.81
CA GLY A 135 -21.09 4.92 7.07
C GLY A 135 -19.90 5.63 6.40
N MET A 136 -19.53 6.76 6.97
CA MET A 136 -18.43 7.58 6.44
C MET A 136 -17.09 6.88 6.60
N ARG A 137 -16.29 6.85 5.53
CA ARG A 137 -14.92 6.34 5.56
C ARG A 137 -14.00 7.08 4.59
N LEU A 138 -12.69 6.96 4.79
CA LEU A 138 -11.67 7.38 3.83
C LEU A 138 -11.40 6.24 2.85
N ILE A 139 -11.51 6.54 1.57
CA ILE A 139 -11.18 5.65 0.47
C ILE A 139 -9.87 6.11 -0.15
N ALA A 140 -8.92 5.19 -0.30
CA ALA A 140 -7.67 5.43 -0.99
C ALA A 140 -7.78 4.96 -2.45
N THR A 141 -7.39 5.81 -3.37
CA THR A 141 -7.20 5.47 -4.79
C THR A 141 -5.77 5.78 -5.20
N PHE A 142 -5.23 4.96 -6.10
CA PHE A 142 -3.84 5.03 -6.52
C PHE A 142 -3.74 5.25 -8.02
N THR A 143 -2.87 6.18 -8.42
CA THR A 143 -2.55 6.47 -9.82
C THR A 143 -1.05 6.63 -9.97
N GLU A 144 -0.55 6.32 -11.16
CA GLU A 144 0.86 6.52 -11.47
C GLU A 144 1.18 8.01 -11.51
N ALA A 145 2.37 8.35 -11.02
CA ALA A 145 2.97 9.67 -11.11
C ALA A 145 4.19 9.57 -12.03
N ASN A 146 4.02 10.05 -13.25
CA ASN A 146 5.08 10.14 -14.25
C ASN A 146 5.80 11.47 -14.16
#